data_896176faa27b005109f86f2cfd9c9d14
#
_entry.id   896176faa27b005109f86f2cfd9c9d14
#
_cell.length_a   1.000
_cell.length_b   1.000
_cell.length_c   1.000
_cell.angle_alpha   90.00
_cell.angle_beta   90.00
_cell.angle_gamma   90.00
#
_symmetry.space_group_name_H-M   'P 1'
#
loop_
_entity.id
_entity.type
_entity.pdbx_description
1 polymer ?
#
loop_
_entity_poly.entity_id
_entity_poly.type
_entity_poly.pdbx_seq_one_letter_code
_entity_poly.pdbx_strand_id
1 'polypeptide(L)'
;MITDDGIKLFKIWLNVGRATQLKRFLDRESDPLKQWKLSWIDVAGLAKWDAYTDAIGETLDRSHTDYAPWTVVRSDDKKRARVNAIKSVLQHLDYTNKYIGETEKNIAGGPDLWHA
;
A
#
# COMPACT_ATOMS: atom_id res chain seq x y z
N MET A 1 21.93 -13.35 2.05
CA MET A 1 20.69 -12.56 2.17
C MET A 1 19.48 -13.46 2.04
N ILE A 2 18.32 -13.00 2.47
CA ILE A 2 17.09 -13.83 2.47
C ILE A 2 16.78 -14.39 1.09
N THR A 3 16.89 -13.59 0.03
CA THR A 3 16.59 -14.02 -1.34
C THR A 3 17.58 -15.03 -1.89
N ASP A 4 18.84 -15.01 -1.46
CA ASP A 4 19.86 -15.94 -1.89
C ASP A 4 19.65 -17.35 -1.32
N ASP A 5 18.94 -17.45 -0.19
CA ASP A 5 18.61 -18.73 0.46
C ASP A 5 17.33 -19.37 -0.10
N GLY A 6 16.81 -18.89 -1.23
CA GLY A 6 15.61 -19.41 -1.85
C GLY A 6 14.31 -18.88 -1.25
N ILE A 7 14.38 -17.95 -0.31
CA ILE A 7 13.22 -17.29 0.27
C ILE A 7 12.76 -16.18 -0.67
N LYS A 8 11.47 -16.16 -1.01
CA LYS A 8 10.88 -15.09 -1.82
C LYS A 8 10.43 -13.95 -0.91
N LEU A 9 10.90 -12.74 -1.22
CA LEU A 9 10.53 -11.52 -0.48
C LEU A 9 9.52 -10.70 -1.29
N PHE A 10 8.37 -10.44 -0.70
CA PHE A 10 7.34 -9.56 -1.28
C PHE A 10 7.26 -8.29 -0.46
N LYS A 11 7.49 -7.15 -1.11
CA LYS A 11 7.37 -5.85 -0.46
C LYS A 11 6.11 -5.18 -0.98
N ILE A 12 5.16 -4.90 -0.08
CA ILE A 12 3.88 -4.31 -0.43
C ILE A 12 3.71 -2.99 0.32
N TRP A 13 3.40 -1.95 -0.40
CA TRP A 13 3.04 -0.66 0.16
C TRP A 13 1.54 -0.42 -0.02
N LEU A 14 0.83 -0.27 1.08
CA LEU A 14 -0.60 0.06 1.04
C LEU A 14 -0.74 1.58 1.04
N ASN A 15 -1.27 2.10 -0.04
CA ASN A 15 -1.37 3.54 -0.24
C ASN A 15 -2.82 4.02 -0.17
N VAL A 16 -3.08 5.01 0.68
CA VAL A 16 -4.37 5.70 0.77
C VAL A 16 -4.20 7.09 0.20
N GLY A 17 -5.09 7.50 -0.70
CA GLY A 17 -5.07 8.83 -1.26
C GLY A 17 -5.33 9.91 -0.20
N ARG A 18 -4.80 11.11 -0.43
CA ARG A 18 -4.92 12.24 0.51
C ARG A 18 -6.37 12.57 0.83
N ALA A 19 -7.23 12.60 -0.20
CA ALA A 19 -8.65 12.89 -0.03
C ALA A 19 -9.36 11.84 0.83
N THR A 20 -9.08 10.55 0.60
CA THR A 20 -9.65 9.45 1.37
C THR A 20 -9.18 9.49 2.82
N GLN A 21 -7.91 9.78 3.06
CA GLN A 21 -7.37 9.88 4.40
C GLN A 21 -7.99 11.04 5.17
N LEU A 22 -8.16 12.19 4.53
CA LEU A 22 -8.82 13.34 5.12
C LEU A 22 -10.28 13.02 5.47
N LYS A 23 -11.00 12.34 4.58
CA LYS A 23 -12.38 11.92 4.83
C LYS A 23 -12.47 10.99 6.04
N ARG A 24 -11.59 10.01 6.14
CA ARG A 24 -11.54 9.10 7.30
C ARG A 24 -11.25 9.83 8.60
N PHE A 25 -10.36 10.82 8.55
CA PHE A 25 -10.04 11.67 9.69
C PHE A 25 -11.26 12.47 10.15
N LEU A 26 -11.98 13.11 9.22
CA LEU A 26 -13.19 13.87 9.53
C LEU A 26 -14.31 12.98 10.07
N ASP A 27 -14.46 11.76 9.55
CA ASP A 27 -15.42 10.78 10.04
C ASP A 27 -15.13 10.41 11.51
N ARG A 28 -13.86 10.23 11.87
CA ARG A 28 -13.46 9.95 13.26
C ARG A 28 -13.69 11.12 14.18
N GLU A 29 -13.51 12.35 13.70
CA GLU A 29 -13.74 13.56 14.48
C GLU A 29 -15.23 13.76 14.78
N SER A 30 -16.10 13.45 13.82
CA SER A 30 -17.53 13.69 13.94
C SER A 30 -18.30 12.53 14.60
N ASP A 31 -17.75 11.32 14.65
CA ASP A 31 -18.41 10.15 15.21
C ASP A 31 -17.92 9.88 16.63
N PRO A 32 -18.79 10.06 17.66
CA PRO A 32 -18.40 9.84 19.05
C PRO A 32 -17.82 8.45 19.35
N LEU A 33 -18.27 7.43 18.58
CA LEU A 33 -17.80 6.05 18.75
C LEU A 33 -16.40 5.85 18.20
N LYS A 34 -15.91 6.75 17.35
CA LYS A 34 -14.61 6.65 16.69
C LYS A 34 -13.61 7.71 17.16
N GLN A 35 -14.04 8.68 17.97
CA GLN A 35 -13.15 9.76 18.44
C GLN A 35 -11.93 9.26 19.19
N TRP A 36 -12.05 8.16 19.91
CA TRP A 36 -10.94 7.58 20.64
C TRP A 36 -9.79 7.09 19.74
N LYS A 37 -10.05 6.89 18.45
CA LYS A 37 -9.02 6.54 17.45
C LYS A 37 -8.24 7.77 16.96
N LEU A 38 -8.72 8.96 17.28
CA LEU A 38 -8.06 10.19 16.88
C LEU A 38 -6.93 10.50 17.87
N SER A 39 -5.73 10.76 17.33
CA SER A 39 -4.57 11.10 18.15
C SER A 39 -3.88 12.35 17.59
N TRP A 40 -3.05 12.98 18.42
CA TRP A 40 -2.21 14.09 17.97
C TRP A 40 -1.26 13.69 16.85
N ILE A 41 -0.87 12.41 16.79
CA ILE A 41 -0.01 11.87 15.72
C ILE A 41 -0.74 11.93 14.38
N ASP A 42 -2.04 11.61 14.35
CA ASP A 42 -2.84 11.69 13.12
C ASP A 42 -2.91 13.13 12.61
N VAL A 43 -3.10 14.10 13.51
CA VAL A 43 -3.12 15.52 13.16
C VAL A 43 -1.75 15.98 12.67
N ALA A 44 -0.67 15.61 13.37
CA ALA A 44 0.69 15.95 12.98
C ALA A 44 1.06 15.31 11.63
N GLY A 45 0.59 14.10 11.36
CA GLY A 45 0.78 13.42 10.09
C GLY A 45 0.16 14.16 8.92
N LEU A 46 -1.05 14.70 9.09
CA LEU A 46 -1.69 15.52 8.07
C LEU A 46 -0.90 16.79 7.78
N ALA A 47 -0.37 17.44 8.80
CA ALA A 47 0.41 18.67 8.64
C ALA A 47 1.74 18.43 7.91
N LYS A 48 2.28 17.20 7.98
CA LYS A 48 3.54 16.82 7.34
C LYS A 48 3.34 15.96 6.09
N TRP A 49 2.17 15.98 5.51
CA TRP A 49 1.81 15.12 4.38
C TRP A 49 2.84 15.16 3.24
N ASP A 50 3.22 16.37 2.80
CA ASP A 50 4.14 16.52 1.67
C ASP A 50 5.54 15.97 1.98
N ALA A 51 6.03 16.18 3.20
CA ALA A 51 7.33 15.65 3.63
C ALA A 51 7.32 14.11 3.65
N TYR A 52 6.26 13.50 4.16
CA TYR A 52 6.12 12.04 4.14
C TYR A 52 5.99 11.50 2.73
N THR A 53 5.24 12.20 1.86
CA THR A 53 5.08 11.79 0.46
C THR A 53 6.44 11.72 -0.24
N ASP A 54 7.28 12.73 -0.07
CA ASP A 54 8.62 12.74 -0.66
C ASP A 54 9.50 11.62 -0.11
N ALA A 55 9.48 11.41 1.20
CA ALA A 55 10.26 10.37 1.86
C ALA A 55 9.83 8.96 1.41
N ILE A 56 8.53 8.73 1.28
CA ILE A 56 8.00 7.44 0.82
C ILE A 56 8.38 7.20 -0.64
N GLY A 57 8.23 8.20 -1.50
CA GLY A 57 8.61 8.11 -2.90
C GLY A 57 10.08 7.74 -3.06
N GLU A 58 10.96 8.39 -2.31
CA GLU A 58 12.39 8.09 -2.30
C GLU A 58 12.68 6.67 -1.80
N THR A 59 11.99 6.24 -0.75
CA THR A 59 12.13 4.89 -0.22
C THR A 59 11.76 3.84 -1.27
N LEU A 60 10.65 4.02 -1.97
CA LEU A 60 10.21 3.12 -3.03
C LEU A 60 11.22 3.07 -4.16
N ASP A 61 11.70 4.22 -4.63
CA ASP A 61 12.64 4.30 -5.75
C ASP A 61 13.99 3.66 -5.42
N ARG A 62 14.53 3.93 -4.22
CA ARG A 62 15.85 3.44 -3.82
C ARG A 62 15.88 1.95 -3.49
N SER A 63 14.77 1.39 -3.02
CA SER A 63 14.71 0.00 -2.58
C SER A 63 13.96 -0.92 -3.54
N HIS A 64 13.49 -0.41 -4.67
CA HIS A 64 12.87 -1.22 -5.71
C HIS A 64 13.95 -1.96 -6.50
N THR A 65 13.93 -3.28 -6.46
CA THR A 65 14.94 -4.12 -7.11
C THR A 65 14.27 -5.26 -7.86
N ASP A 66 14.98 -5.88 -8.81
CA ASP A 66 14.45 -6.97 -9.62
C ASP A 66 14.16 -8.23 -8.79
N TYR A 67 14.99 -8.48 -7.76
CA TYR A 67 14.83 -9.66 -6.89
C TYR A 67 13.86 -9.42 -5.72
N ALA A 68 13.54 -8.19 -5.40
CA ALA A 68 12.62 -7.82 -4.32
C ALA A 68 11.89 -6.53 -4.69
N PRO A 69 11.01 -6.56 -5.69
CA PRO A 69 10.31 -5.36 -6.15
C PRO A 69 9.24 -4.92 -5.16
N TRP A 70 8.96 -3.61 -5.16
CA TRP A 70 7.82 -3.05 -4.47
C TRP A 70 6.55 -3.20 -5.30
N THR A 71 5.47 -3.62 -4.64
CA THR A 71 4.12 -3.54 -5.19
C THR A 71 3.35 -2.50 -4.40
N VAL A 72 2.86 -1.48 -5.08
CA VAL A 72 2.02 -0.45 -4.48
C VAL A 72 0.56 -0.85 -4.69
N VAL A 73 -0.20 -0.93 -3.58
CA VAL A 73 -1.62 -1.28 -3.62
C VAL A 73 -2.42 -0.09 -3.11
N ARG A 74 -3.31 0.41 -3.93
CA ARG A 74 -4.23 1.47 -3.53
C ARG A 74 -5.30 0.91 -2.63
N SER A 75 -5.37 1.42 -1.41
CA SER A 75 -6.26 0.91 -0.38
C SER A 75 -7.43 1.86 -0.04
N ASP A 76 -7.81 2.72 -0.97
CA ASP A 76 -9.01 3.56 -0.81
C ASP A 76 -10.26 2.68 -0.68
N ASP A 77 -10.36 1.63 -1.48
CA ASP A 77 -11.33 0.55 -1.30
C ASP A 77 -10.62 -0.64 -0.66
N LYS A 78 -10.90 -0.88 0.61
CA LYS A 78 -10.22 -1.91 1.40
C LYS A 78 -10.43 -3.32 0.85
N LYS A 79 -11.62 -3.62 0.35
CA LYS A 79 -11.93 -4.96 -0.19
C LYS A 79 -11.16 -5.24 -1.47
N ARG A 80 -11.14 -4.27 -2.39
CA ARG A 80 -10.37 -4.39 -3.64
C ARG A 80 -8.88 -4.45 -3.37
N ALA A 81 -8.38 -3.68 -2.42
CA ALA A 81 -6.99 -3.70 -2.02
C ALA A 81 -6.56 -5.08 -1.50
N ARG A 82 -7.37 -5.69 -0.64
CA ARG A 82 -7.08 -7.02 -0.09
C ARG A 82 -7.00 -8.07 -1.19
N VAL A 83 -7.98 -8.10 -2.08
CA VAL A 83 -8.00 -9.05 -3.20
C VAL A 83 -6.80 -8.86 -4.10
N ASN A 84 -6.48 -7.62 -4.47
CA ASN A 84 -5.36 -7.33 -5.37
C ASN A 84 -4.00 -7.58 -4.72
N ALA A 85 -3.84 -7.33 -3.43
CA ALA A 85 -2.62 -7.66 -2.70
C ALA A 85 -2.37 -9.17 -2.69
N ILE A 86 -3.40 -9.97 -2.41
CA ILE A 86 -3.30 -11.43 -2.44
C ILE A 86 -2.96 -11.91 -3.85
N LYS A 87 -3.65 -11.41 -4.87
CA LYS A 87 -3.38 -11.77 -6.26
C LYS A 87 -1.94 -11.44 -6.67
N SER A 88 -1.41 -10.29 -6.27
CA SER A 88 -0.05 -9.89 -6.62
C SER A 88 1.00 -10.83 -6.04
N VAL A 89 0.79 -11.35 -4.84
CA VAL A 89 1.67 -12.35 -4.25
C VAL A 89 1.53 -13.69 -4.97
N LEU A 90 0.32 -14.16 -5.17
CA LEU A 90 0.06 -15.47 -5.78
C LEU A 90 0.54 -15.56 -7.22
N GLN A 91 0.51 -14.47 -7.98
CA GLN A 91 1.02 -14.44 -9.36
C GLN A 91 2.52 -14.72 -9.45
N HIS A 92 3.28 -14.44 -8.40
CA HIS A 92 4.72 -14.66 -8.35
C HIS A 92 5.12 -16.01 -7.75
N LEU A 93 4.14 -16.84 -7.38
CA LEU A 93 4.37 -18.17 -6.84
C LEU A 93 4.05 -19.23 -7.88
N ASP A 94 4.87 -20.26 -7.96
CA ASP A 94 4.65 -21.41 -8.84
C ASP A 94 3.94 -22.51 -8.06
N TYR A 95 2.76 -22.93 -8.53
CA TYR A 95 2.04 -24.05 -7.96
C TYR A 95 1.09 -24.68 -8.99
N THR A 96 0.70 -25.90 -8.74
CA THR A 96 -0.18 -26.65 -9.63
C THR A 96 -1.60 -26.06 -9.63
N ASN A 97 -2.24 -26.01 -10.81
CA ASN A 97 -3.61 -25.49 -10.97
C ASN A 97 -3.77 -24.01 -10.60
N LYS A 98 -2.74 -23.23 -10.88
CA LYS A 98 -2.76 -21.79 -10.63
C LYS A 98 -3.80 -21.11 -11.52
N TYR A 99 -4.86 -20.57 -10.91
CA TYR A 99 -5.86 -19.77 -11.61
C TYR A 99 -6.39 -18.67 -10.69
N ILE A 100 -5.82 -17.48 -10.80
CA ILE A 100 -6.13 -16.36 -9.91
C ILE A 100 -6.54 -15.09 -10.67
N GLY A 101 -6.45 -15.09 -12.00
CA GLY A 101 -6.70 -13.89 -12.77
C GLY A 101 -5.64 -12.83 -12.61
N GLU A 102 -5.82 -11.70 -13.27
CA GLU A 102 -4.89 -10.58 -13.20
C GLU A 102 -5.30 -9.59 -12.11
N THR A 103 -4.31 -8.86 -11.59
CA THR A 103 -4.56 -7.73 -10.69
C THR A 103 -5.15 -6.56 -11.48
N GLU A 104 -5.94 -5.74 -10.81
CA GLU A 104 -6.41 -4.48 -11.41
C GLU A 104 -5.24 -3.51 -11.48
N LYS A 105 -4.88 -3.06 -12.67
CA LYS A 105 -3.70 -2.22 -12.91
C LYS A 105 -3.74 -0.87 -12.20
N ASN A 106 -4.92 -0.35 -11.94
CA ASN A 106 -5.10 0.91 -11.22
C ASN A 106 -5.15 0.73 -9.69
N ILE A 107 -5.16 -0.51 -9.21
CA ILE A 107 -5.17 -0.84 -7.78
C ILE A 107 -3.82 -1.37 -7.32
N ALA A 108 -3.18 -2.25 -8.10
CA ALA A 108 -1.90 -2.84 -7.74
C ALA A 108 -0.91 -2.76 -8.91
N GLY A 109 0.30 -2.31 -8.66
CA GLY A 109 1.33 -2.17 -9.68
C GLY A 109 2.67 -1.77 -9.08
N GLY A 110 3.55 -1.21 -9.90
CA GLY A 110 4.87 -0.78 -9.48
C GLY A 110 4.89 0.57 -8.75
N PRO A 111 6.08 1.08 -8.39
CA PRO A 111 6.23 2.33 -7.64
C PRO A 111 5.60 3.56 -8.30
N ASP A 112 5.38 3.54 -9.61
CA ASP A 112 4.72 4.63 -10.33
C ASP A 112 3.26 4.84 -9.89
N LEU A 113 2.59 3.82 -9.36
CA LEU A 113 1.25 3.96 -8.78
C LEU A 113 1.21 4.87 -7.54
N TRP A 114 2.35 5.10 -6.94
CA TRP A 114 2.47 5.99 -5.78
C TRP A 114 1.99 7.40 -6.05
N HIS A 115 2.22 7.89 -7.27
CA HIS A 115 1.88 9.26 -7.66
C HIS A 115 0.46 9.43 -8.19
N ALA A 116 -0.27 8.38 -8.31
CA ALA A 116 -1.61 8.41 -8.90
C ALA A 116 -2.71 8.78 -7.90
#